data_81f0de35ccce9e8cee2d4bcd35fb5824
#
_entry.id   81f0de35ccce9e8cee2d4bcd35fb5824
#
_cell.length_a   1.000
_cell.length_b   1.000
_cell.length_c   1.000
_cell.angle_alpha   90.00
_cell.angle_beta   90.00
_cell.angle_gamma   90.00
#
_symmetry.space_group_name_H-M   'P 1'
#
loop_
_entity.id
_entity.type
_entity.pdbx_description
1 polymer ?
#
loop_
_entity_poly.entity_id
_entity_poly.type
_entity_poly.pdbx_seq_one_letter_code
_entity_poly.pdbx_strand_id
1 'polypeptide(L)'
;MTSQEANSIPLRDILSHYGYEPSRRYGGYDMYRSPFRSDTSPSFKVFREENRWYDFGDGTYGRAVDLVMRVENCSFPQAMKELGRMRTSPQLSMPSIRKPETVSGRLPAAAPMTVLKVIPVQNRHLLDYAASRGIDGEIVRKYCVEVHYCFERNPREKYALGFANDHRGFELRNSMFKGCAYAKDITCISEGNRSCAVFEGFFDLLSFKQYAREHPEMPALGKLDVCVLNSTAIVDRSKDFLSKYEKVHAFLDNDAPGRGALGKIRSFLPEDVILVNESERLYPRCNDFNEFLQKTGCPAAGHEI
;
A
#
# COMPACT_ATOMS: atom_id res chain seq x y z
N MET A 1 -3.24 32.01 -0.13
CA MET A 1 -3.24 31.22 1.13
C MET A 1 -1.85 30.71 1.38
N THR A 2 -1.29 30.93 2.57
CA THR A 2 0.01 30.40 2.99
C THR A 2 -0.12 28.93 3.42
N SER A 3 1.01 28.20 3.49
CA SER A 3 1.01 26.83 4.01
C SER A 3 0.53 26.74 5.46
N GLN A 4 0.80 27.77 6.26
CA GLN A 4 0.34 27.84 7.65
C GLN A 4 -1.20 28.00 7.72
N GLU A 5 -1.77 28.87 6.90
CA GLU A 5 -3.23 29.01 6.78
C GLU A 5 -3.90 27.73 6.27
N ALA A 6 -3.30 27.06 5.29
CA ALA A 6 -3.80 25.80 4.77
C ALA A 6 -3.81 24.71 5.86
N ASN A 7 -2.72 24.61 6.62
CA ASN A 7 -2.59 23.65 7.70
C ASN A 7 -3.40 24.00 8.97
N SER A 8 -4.03 25.16 9.03
CA SER A 8 -4.98 25.52 10.10
C SER A 8 -6.41 25.06 9.82
N ILE A 9 -6.72 24.65 8.59
CA ILE A 9 -8.05 24.08 8.26
C ILE A 9 -8.21 22.78 9.04
N PRO A 10 -9.31 22.61 9.82
CA PRO A 10 -9.50 21.40 10.61
C PRO A 10 -9.53 20.14 9.74
N LEU A 11 -8.72 19.14 10.08
CA LEU A 11 -8.64 17.88 9.35
C LEU A 11 -9.98 17.15 9.26
N ARG A 12 -10.83 17.27 10.30
CA ARG A 12 -12.18 16.70 10.29
C ARG A 12 -13.06 17.29 9.18
N ASP A 13 -12.90 18.58 8.90
CA ASP A 13 -13.71 19.26 7.89
C ASP A 13 -13.24 18.86 6.48
N ILE A 14 -11.93 18.70 6.31
CA ILE A 14 -11.35 18.16 5.08
C ILE A 14 -11.79 16.71 4.86
N LEU A 15 -11.71 15.86 5.89
CA LEU A 15 -12.15 14.47 5.81
C LEU A 15 -13.64 14.38 5.50
N SER A 16 -14.47 15.19 6.16
CA SER A 16 -15.92 15.26 5.87
C SER A 16 -16.19 15.74 4.44
N HIS A 17 -15.43 16.72 3.93
CA HIS A 17 -15.52 17.12 2.52
C HIS A 17 -15.26 15.96 1.55
N TYR A 18 -14.31 15.07 1.88
CA TYR A 18 -14.05 13.85 1.13
C TYR A 18 -15.00 12.69 1.48
N GLY A 19 -15.97 12.93 2.37
CA GLY A 19 -16.99 11.96 2.77
C GLY A 19 -16.50 10.92 3.78
N TYR A 20 -15.42 11.19 4.50
CA TYR A 20 -14.95 10.36 5.60
C TYR A 20 -15.50 10.87 6.92
N GLU A 21 -16.21 10.00 7.65
CA GLU A 21 -16.71 10.29 8.99
C GLU A 21 -15.94 9.47 10.05
N PRO A 22 -15.78 9.98 11.26
CA PRO A 22 -15.07 9.25 12.29
C PRO A 22 -15.84 8.00 12.71
N SER A 23 -15.15 6.88 12.71
CA SER A 23 -15.69 5.59 13.19
C SER A 23 -15.85 5.57 14.71
N ARG A 24 -14.95 6.28 15.42
CA ARG A 24 -14.99 6.45 16.89
C ARG A 24 -14.42 7.81 17.27
N ARG A 25 -14.99 8.40 18.32
CA ARG A 25 -14.56 9.70 18.89
C ARG A 25 -14.06 9.49 20.32
N TYR A 26 -12.92 10.07 20.65
CA TYR A 26 -12.31 10.06 21.97
C TYR A 26 -12.08 11.49 22.48
N GLY A 27 -11.66 11.67 23.72
CA GLY A 27 -11.48 13.01 24.32
C GLY A 27 -10.58 13.95 23.52
N GLY A 28 -9.41 13.51 23.07
CA GLY A 28 -8.43 14.35 22.33
C GLY A 28 -8.26 14.02 20.85
N TYR A 29 -8.86 12.92 20.36
CA TYR A 29 -8.66 12.46 18.99
C TYR A 29 -9.87 11.71 18.43
N ASP A 30 -9.92 11.60 17.12
CA ASP A 30 -10.92 10.83 16.38
C ASP A 30 -10.22 9.71 15.59
N MET A 31 -10.89 8.54 15.52
CA MET A 31 -10.44 7.42 14.72
C MET A 31 -11.30 7.28 13.47
N TYR A 32 -10.65 7.20 12.33
CA TYR A 32 -11.25 7.01 11.01
C TYR A 32 -10.74 5.70 10.40
N ARG A 33 -11.44 5.21 9.40
CA ARG A 33 -10.83 4.31 8.43
C ARG A 33 -9.87 5.13 7.57
N SER A 34 -8.77 4.54 7.13
CA SER A 34 -7.79 5.27 6.32
C SER A 34 -8.44 5.82 5.04
N PRO A 35 -8.25 7.12 4.74
CA PRO A 35 -8.68 7.69 3.46
C PRO A 35 -7.80 7.25 2.29
N PHE A 36 -6.72 6.51 2.56
CA PHE A 36 -5.69 6.17 1.58
C PHE A 36 -5.79 4.74 1.07
N ARG A 37 -6.59 3.88 1.75
CA ARG A 37 -6.77 2.46 1.41
C ARG A 37 -8.12 1.95 1.90
N SER A 38 -8.47 0.74 1.50
CA SER A 38 -9.62 0.03 2.04
C SER A 38 -9.26 -0.56 3.41
N ASP A 39 -9.84 -0.03 4.48
CA ASP A 39 -9.66 -0.50 5.85
C ASP A 39 -10.91 -1.25 6.34
N THR A 40 -10.69 -2.38 7.00
CA THR A 40 -11.76 -3.12 7.69
C THR A 40 -11.96 -2.63 9.12
N SER A 41 -10.92 -2.05 9.73
CA SER A 41 -10.93 -1.46 11.07
C SER A 41 -10.37 -0.03 11.06
N PRO A 42 -10.79 0.86 11.99
CA PRO A 42 -10.26 2.21 12.06
C PRO A 42 -8.76 2.21 12.39
N SER A 43 -7.94 2.70 11.49
CA SER A 43 -6.49 2.78 11.66
C SER A 43 -5.91 4.18 11.43
N PHE A 44 -6.75 5.16 11.07
CA PHE A 44 -6.34 6.53 10.83
C PHE A 44 -6.77 7.43 11.99
N LYS A 45 -5.81 7.99 12.70
CA LYS A 45 -6.00 8.82 13.90
C LYS A 45 -5.85 10.29 13.57
N VAL A 46 -6.80 11.11 14.00
CA VAL A 46 -6.75 12.57 13.88
C VAL A 46 -6.69 13.20 15.27
N PHE A 47 -5.61 13.87 15.58
CA PHE A 47 -5.42 14.66 16.81
C PHE A 47 -6.05 16.03 16.62
N ARG A 48 -7.13 16.34 17.37
CA ARG A 48 -7.95 17.53 17.15
C ARG A 48 -7.22 18.82 17.49
N GLU A 49 -6.54 18.87 18.65
CA GLU A 49 -5.85 20.09 19.13
C GLU A 49 -4.62 20.40 18.27
N GLU A 50 -3.87 19.37 17.90
CA GLU A 50 -2.64 19.52 17.13
C GLU A 50 -2.90 19.67 15.62
N ASN A 51 -4.13 19.39 15.18
CA ASN A 51 -4.54 19.33 13.77
C ASN A 51 -3.56 18.49 12.93
N ARG A 52 -3.27 17.28 13.41
CA ARG A 52 -2.36 16.30 12.80
C ARG A 52 -3.04 14.95 12.66
N TRP A 53 -2.61 14.19 11.70
CA TRP A 53 -3.06 12.81 11.53
C TRP A 53 -1.90 11.83 11.56
N TYR A 54 -2.23 10.60 11.93
CA TYR A 54 -1.33 9.45 11.89
C TYR A 54 -2.11 8.23 11.38
N ASP A 55 -1.56 7.55 10.39
CA ASP A 55 -2.10 6.31 9.85
C ASP A 55 -1.29 5.11 10.35
N PHE A 56 -1.88 4.30 11.24
CA PHE A 56 -1.24 3.13 11.81
C PHE A 56 -1.04 1.99 10.82
N GLY A 57 -1.77 2.00 9.69
CA GLY A 57 -1.68 0.92 8.71
C GLY A 57 -0.46 1.01 7.78
N ASP A 58 0.13 2.21 7.64
CA ASP A 58 1.34 2.40 6.84
C ASP A 58 2.40 3.28 7.54
N GLY A 59 2.16 3.66 8.79
CA GLY A 59 3.10 4.44 9.60
C GLY A 59 3.26 5.90 9.18
N THR A 60 2.43 6.40 8.27
CA THR A 60 2.54 7.76 7.75
C THR A 60 1.79 8.77 8.62
N TYR A 61 2.22 10.02 8.58
CA TYR A 61 1.62 11.11 9.34
C TYR A 61 1.72 12.43 8.57
N GLY A 62 0.93 13.42 8.99
CA GLY A 62 0.98 14.74 8.36
C GLY A 62 -0.04 15.72 8.90
N ARG A 63 -0.22 16.81 8.15
CA ARG A 63 -1.20 17.89 8.38
C ARG A 63 -2.19 17.99 7.22
N ALA A 64 -2.94 19.08 7.15
CA ALA A 64 -3.97 19.30 6.14
C ALA A 64 -3.45 19.25 4.70
N VAL A 65 -2.32 19.89 4.42
CA VAL A 65 -1.72 19.86 3.07
C VAL A 65 -1.29 18.45 2.68
N ASP A 66 -0.64 17.71 3.60
CA ASP A 66 -0.19 16.35 3.36
C ASP A 66 -1.38 15.41 3.12
N LEU A 67 -2.48 15.61 3.87
CA LEU A 67 -3.72 14.85 3.68
C LEU A 67 -4.29 15.06 2.27
N VAL A 68 -4.44 16.32 1.84
CA VAL A 68 -5.00 16.65 0.52
C VAL A 68 -4.08 16.17 -0.61
N MET A 69 -2.77 16.37 -0.48
CA MET A 69 -1.80 15.85 -1.45
C MET A 69 -1.98 14.35 -1.65
N ARG A 70 -2.17 13.63 -0.56
CA ARG A 70 -2.26 12.18 -0.57
C ARG A 70 -3.62 11.66 -1.04
N VAL A 71 -4.73 12.26 -0.57
CA VAL A 71 -6.09 11.89 -1.02
C VAL A 71 -6.28 12.20 -2.49
N GLU A 72 -5.78 13.35 -2.94
CA GLU A 72 -5.91 13.81 -4.32
C GLU A 72 -4.80 13.27 -5.24
N ASN A 73 -3.75 12.65 -4.68
CA ASN A 73 -2.54 12.28 -5.42
C ASN A 73 -2.02 13.48 -6.25
N CYS A 74 -1.83 14.61 -5.62
CA CYS A 74 -1.53 15.87 -6.29
C CYS A 74 -0.29 16.56 -5.71
N SER A 75 0.29 17.50 -6.47
CA SER A 75 1.41 18.30 -6.02
C SER A 75 1.02 19.32 -4.94
N PHE A 76 2.01 19.82 -4.19
CA PHE A 76 1.82 20.86 -3.18
C PHE A 76 1.04 22.09 -3.70
N PRO A 77 1.36 22.70 -4.87
CA PRO A 77 0.57 23.82 -5.37
C PRO A 77 -0.88 23.48 -5.67
N GLN A 78 -1.15 22.25 -6.10
CA GLN A 78 -2.51 21.79 -6.37
C GLN A 78 -3.29 21.55 -5.08
N ALA A 79 -2.68 20.96 -4.05
CA ALA A 79 -3.26 20.80 -2.74
C ALA A 79 -3.60 22.16 -2.10
N MET A 80 -2.70 23.13 -2.21
CA MET A 80 -2.92 24.51 -1.74
C MET A 80 -4.11 25.18 -2.44
N LYS A 81 -4.27 24.96 -3.74
CA LYS A 81 -5.41 25.47 -4.51
C LYS A 81 -6.72 24.83 -4.06
N GLU A 82 -6.71 23.52 -3.81
CA GLU A 82 -7.89 22.78 -3.37
C GLU A 82 -8.33 23.20 -1.96
N LEU A 83 -7.40 23.30 -1.03
CA LEU A 83 -7.68 23.83 0.32
C LEU A 83 -8.21 25.28 0.28
N GLY A 84 -7.72 26.08 -0.67
CA GLY A 84 -8.27 27.43 -0.91
C GLY A 84 -9.73 27.41 -1.34
N ARG A 85 -10.13 26.46 -2.18
CA ARG A 85 -11.53 26.30 -2.62
C ARG A 85 -12.42 25.80 -1.49
N MET A 86 -11.96 24.84 -0.70
CA MET A 86 -12.70 24.34 0.46
C MET A 86 -13.03 25.47 1.46
N ARG A 87 -12.06 26.35 1.72
CA ARG A 87 -12.23 27.49 2.64
C ARG A 87 -13.26 28.51 2.17
N THR A 88 -13.46 28.67 0.86
CA THR A 88 -14.42 29.64 0.29
C THR A 88 -15.80 29.04 0.03
N SER A 89 -16.01 27.77 0.27
CA SER A 89 -17.29 27.10 0.06
C SER A 89 -18.22 27.31 1.26
N PRO A 90 -19.49 27.74 1.07
CA PRO A 90 -20.43 28.02 2.16
C PRO A 90 -20.83 26.83 3.03
N GLN A 91 -20.40 25.61 2.70
CA GLN A 91 -20.74 24.39 3.43
C GLN A 91 -19.92 24.13 4.71
N LEU A 92 -18.94 24.99 5.02
CA LEU A 92 -18.09 24.85 6.22
C LEU A 92 -18.57 25.63 7.44
N SER A 93 -19.73 26.23 7.41
CA SER A 93 -20.29 26.97 8.54
C SER A 93 -21.66 26.43 8.93
N MET A 94 -21.71 25.57 9.92
CA MET A 94 -22.67 25.49 11.02
C MET A 94 -22.55 24.14 11.77
N PRO A 95 -22.40 24.11 13.09
CA PRO A 95 -22.57 22.87 13.85
C PRO A 95 -24.06 22.65 14.09
N SER A 96 -24.71 21.78 13.34
CA SER A 96 -26.02 21.30 13.73
C SER A 96 -25.89 20.11 14.65
N ILE A 97 -26.21 20.35 15.92
CA ILE A 97 -26.44 19.33 16.92
C ILE A 97 -27.69 18.54 16.51
N ARG A 98 -27.51 17.34 15.97
CA ARG A 98 -28.58 16.33 15.93
C ARG A 98 -28.22 15.18 16.86
N LYS A 99 -29.18 14.83 17.72
CA LYS A 99 -29.14 13.69 18.63
C LYS A 99 -28.87 12.39 17.86
N PRO A 100 -28.19 11.41 18.48
CA PRO A 100 -27.92 10.14 17.82
C PRO A 100 -29.21 9.31 17.72
N GLU A 101 -29.71 9.15 16.52
CA GLU A 101 -30.61 8.06 16.21
C GLU A 101 -29.76 6.80 15.97
N THR A 102 -30.07 5.77 16.73
CA THR A 102 -29.54 4.41 16.55
C THR A 102 -30.07 3.86 15.23
N VAL A 103 -29.29 4.00 14.17
CA VAL A 103 -29.53 3.31 12.91
C VAL A 103 -28.47 2.23 12.77
N SER A 104 -28.91 0.99 12.88
CA SER A 104 -28.18 -0.18 12.41
C SER A 104 -28.08 -0.08 10.88
N GLY A 105 -27.09 0.63 10.41
CA GLY A 105 -26.83 0.88 8.99
C GLY A 105 -25.46 0.36 8.60
N ARG A 106 -25.45 -0.52 7.60
CA ARG A 106 -24.30 -0.96 6.84
C ARG A 106 -23.36 0.22 6.60
N LEU A 107 -22.13 0.11 7.10
CA LEU A 107 -21.08 1.14 6.92
C LEU A 107 -20.91 1.47 5.44
N PRO A 108 -20.79 2.77 5.04
CA PRO A 108 -20.58 3.11 3.65
C PRO A 108 -19.27 2.45 3.17
N ALA A 109 -19.39 1.67 2.10
CA ALA A 109 -18.25 1.14 1.38
C ALA A 109 -17.32 2.30 0.95
N ALA A 110 -16.00 2.07 0.90
CA ALA A 110 -15.07 2.99 0.27
C ALA A 110 -15.67 3.46 -1.06
N ALA A 111 -15.52 4.76 -1.39
CA ALA A 111 -16.08 5.28 -2.63
C ALA A 111 -15.64 4.38 -3.79
N PRO A 112 -16.56 3.89 -4.63
CA PRO A 112 -16.22 2.97 -5.70
C PRO A 112 -15.15 3.61 -6.60
N MET A 113 -14.09 2.84 -6.83
CA MET A 113 -13.02 3.20 -7.76
C MET A 113 -13.42 2.73 -9.14
N THR A 114 -13.31 3.62 -10.11
CA THR A 114 -13.49 3.29 -11.53
C THR A 114 -12.14 3.29 -12.21
N VAL A 115 -11.75 2.18 -12.81
CA VAL A 115 -10.57 2.09 -13.67
C VAL A 115 -10.95 2.68 -15.03
N LEU A 116 -10.22 3.69 -15.48
CA LEU A 116 -10.44 4.40 -16.73
C LEU A 116 -9.70 3.74 -17.91
N LYS A 117 -8.43 3.37 -17.67
CA LYS A 117 -7.60 2.66 -18.65
C LYS A 117 -6.47 1.92 -17.97
N VAL A 118 -5.97 0.89 -18.63
CA VAL A 118 -4.78 0.12 -18.26
C VAL A 118 -3.86 0.09 -19.47
N ILE A 119 -2.63 0.55 -19.31
CA ILE A 119 -1.65 0.67 -20.40
C ILE A 119 -0.26 0.19 -19.92
N PRO A 120 0.68 -0.10 -20.82
CA PRO A 120 2.08 -0.33 -20.45
C PRO A 120 2.65 0.87 -19.67
N VAL A 121 3.51 0.58 -18.68
CA VAL A 121 4.10 1.65 -17.85
C VAL A 121 4.99 2.55 -18.70
N GLN A 122 4.60 3.82 -18.80
CA GLN A 122 5.33 4.88 -19.51
C GLN A 122 5.43 6.18 -18.70
N ASN A 123 4.61 6.35 -17.67
CA ASN A 123 4.57 7.54 -16.84
C ASN A 123 5.87 7.68 -16.04
N ARG A 124 6.60 8.78 -16.29
CA ARG A 124 7.87 9.03 -15.66
C ARG A 124 7.80 9.10 -14.13
N HIS A 125 6.75 9.70 -13.58
CA HIS A 125 6.61 9.80 -12.12
C HIS A 125 6.45 8.42 -11.46
N LEU A 126 5.83 7.45 -12.13
CA LEU A 126 5.74 6.08 -11.62
C LEU A 126 7.08 5.36 -11.71
N LEU A 127 7.84 5.60 -12.77
CA LEU A 127 9.19 5.05 -12.91
C LEU A 127 10.16 5.69 -11.90
N ASP A 128 10.08 7.01 -11.71
CA ASP A 128 10.88 7.73 -10.71
C ASP A 128 10.54 7.25 -9.29
N TYR A 129 9.27 6.98 -9.00
CA TYR A 129 8.86 6.38 -7.74
C TYR A 129 9.47 4.98 -7.53
N ALA A 130 9.43 4.12 -8.54
CA ALA A 130 10.05 2.80 -8.45
C ALA A 130 11.58 2.90 -8.29
N ALA A 131 12.22 3.81 -9.03
CA ALA A 131 13.65 4.07 -8.90
C ALA A 131 14.03 4.57 -7.49
N SER A 132 13.19 5.42 -6.87
CA SER A 132 13.39 5.85 -5.48
C SER A 132 13.29 4.69 -4.47
N ARG A 133 12.71 3.57 -4.88
CA ARG A 133 12.63 2.32 -4.12
C ARG A 133 13.70 1.30 -4.52
N GLY A 134 14.69 1.71 -5.32
CA GLY A 134 15.78 0.86 -5.78
C GLY A 134 15.40 -0.12 -6.90
N ILE A 135 14.29 0.10 -7.59
CA ILE A 135 13.76 -0.82 -8.60
C ILE A 135 13.91 -0.20 -10.00
N ASP A 136 14.55 -0.93 -10.90
CA ASP A 136 14.77 -0.52 -12.28
C ASP A 136 13.47 -0.51 -13.10
N GLY A 137 13.37 0.45 -14.02
CA GLY A 137 12.21 0.62 -14.87
C GLY A 137 11.90 -0.57 -15.79
N GLU A 138 12.89 -1.37 -16.17
CA GLU A 138 12.66 -2.58 -16.98
C GLU A 138 11.92 -3.65 -16.16
N ILE A 139 12.28 -3.83 -14.89
CA ILE A 139 11.58 -4.74 -13.98
C ILE A 139 10.13 -4.28 -13.80
N VAL A 140 9.94 -2.97 -13.58
CA VAL A 140 8.59 -2.40 -13.45
C VAL A 140 7.76 -2.67 -14.70
N ARG A 141 8.30 -2.40 -15.89
CA ARG A 141 7.56 -2.63 -17.16
C ARG A 141 7.28 -4.09 -17.44
N LYS A 142 8.11 -5.01 -16.93
CA LYS A 142 7.91 -6.45 -17.08
C LYS A 142 6.77 -6.98 -16.21
N TYR A 143 6.61 -6.47 -15.00
CA TYR A 143 5.70 -7.04 -13.99
C TYR A 143 4.47 -6.17 -13.71
N CYS A 144 4.50 -4.88 -14.07
CA CYS A 144 3.43 -3.95 -13.78
C CYS A 144 2.83 -3.33 -15.03
N VAL A 145 1.65 -2.78 -14.86
CA VAL A 145 0.94 -1.92 -15.82
C VAL A 145 0.74 -0.54 -15.20
N GLU A 146 0.45 0.45 -16.02
CA GLU A 146 -0.01 1.76 -15.57
C GLU A 146 -1.53 1.76 -15.56
N VAL A 147 -2.12 1.93 -14.37
CA VAL A 147 -3.57 1.97 -14.18
C VAL A 147 -3.99 3.41 -13.93
N HIS A 148 -4.88 3.92 -14.78
CA HIS A 148 -5.54 5.19 -14.59
C HIS A 148 -6.92 4.97 -14.00
N TYR A 149 -7.26 5.71 -12.96
CA TYR A 149 -8.50 5.52 -12.22
C TYR A 149 -9.03 6.84 -11.66
N CYS A 150 -10.29 6.84 -11.28
CA CYS A 150 -10.88 7.90 -10.48
C CYS A 150 -11.76 7.29 -9.38
N PHE A 151 -12.15 8.13 -8.43
CA PHE A 151 -13.17 7.79 -7.44
C PHE A 151 -14.48 8.50 -7.79
N GLU A 152 -15.63 7.89 -7.55
CA GLU A 152 -16.93 8.51 -7.83
C GLU A 152 -17.08 9.88 -7.18
N ARG A 153 -16.56 10.03 -5.95
CA ARG A 153 -16.60 11.30 -5.21
C ARG A 153 -15.55 12.31 -5.66
N ASN A 154 -14.60 11.86 -6.48
CA ASN A 154 -13.55 12.69 -7.04
C ASN A 154 -13.20 12.17 -8.44
N PRO A 155 -13.89 12.67 -9.49
CA PRO A 155 -13.74 12.17 -10.86
C PRO A 155 -12.41 12.56 -11.53
N ARG A 156 -11.50 13.23 -10.78
CA ARG A 156 -10.18 13.56 -11.29
C ARG A 156 -9.38 12.30 -11.57
N GLU A 157 -8.83 12.19 -12.77
CA GLU A 157 -7.97 11.09 -13.19
C GLU A 157 -6.71 11.02 -12.31
N LYS A 158 -6.42 9.83 -11.80
CA LYS A 158 -5.24 9.46 -11.03
C LYS A 158 -4.56 8.29 -11.71
N TYR A 159 -3.30 8.04 -11.38
CA TYR A 159 -2.54 6.93 -11.94
C TYR A 159 -1.70 6.24 -10.87
N ALA A 160 -1.47 4.95 -11.05
CA ALA A 160 -0.62 4.13 -10.19
C ALA A 160 0.03 3.00 -10.98
N LEU A 161 1.11 2.44 -10.45
CA LEU A 161 1.56 1.11 -10.84
C LEU A 161 0.50 0.11 -10.44
N GLY A 162 0.09 -0.72 -11.36
CA GLY A 162 -0.85 -1.81 -11.16
C GLY A 162 -0.15 -3.15 -11.29
N PHE A 163 -0.28 -4.00 -10.28
CA PHE A 163 0.17 -5.37 -10.30
C PHE A 163 -1.06 -6.28 -10.34
N ALA A 164 -1.20 -7.06 -11.41
CA ALA A 164 -2.38 -7.89 -11.62
C ALA A 164 -2.42 -9.05 -10.62
N ASN A 165 -3.63 -9.38 -10.13
CA ASN A 165 -3.87 -10.55 -9.30
C ASN A 165 -4.67 -11.62 -10.06
N ASP A 166 -4.79 -12.81 -9.46
CA ASP A 166 -5.41 -13.99 -10.07
C ASP A 166 -6.92 -13.82 -10.30
N HIS A 167 -7.54 -12.80 -9.67
CA HIS A 167 -8.97 -12.49 -9.83
C HIS A 167 -9.24 -11.29 -10.73
N ARG A 168 -8.32 -10.98 -11.65
CA ARG A 168 -8.40 -9.85 -12.60
C ARG A 168 -8.48 -8.48 -11.93
N GLY A 169 -8.07 -8.37 -10.67
CA GLY A 169 -7.88 -7.12 -9.97
C GLY A 169 -6.44 -6.61 -10.10
N PHE A 170 -6.19 -5.41 -9.58
CA PHE A 170 -4.86 -4.81 -9.55
C PHE A 170 -4.54 -4.31 -8.15
N GLU A 171 -3.41 -4.71 -7.60
CA GLU A 171 -2.80 -3.98 -6.49
C GLU A 171 -2.19 -2.70 -7.04
N LEU A 172 -2.57 -1.57 -6.46
CA LEU A 172 -2.18 -0.24 -6.93
C LEU A 172 -1.19 0.42 -5.99
N ARG A 173 -0.13 1.00 -6.56
CA ARG A 173 0.88 1.72 -5.80
C ARG A 173 1.46 2.90 -6.56
N ASN A 174 1.58 4.02 -5.89
CA ASN A 174 2.45 5.14 -6.27
C ASN A 174 3.03 5.78 -5.00
N SER A 175 3.73 6.90 -5.10
CA SER A 175 4.33 7.59 -3.96
C SER A 175 3.32 8.06 -2.90
N MET A 176 2.04 8.18 -3.27
CA MET A 176 0.98 8.79 -2.45
C MET A 176 -0.19 7.84 -2.17
N PHE A 177 -0.23 6.66 -2.83
CA PHE A 177 -1.39 5.78 -2.77
C PHE A 177 -1.00 4.31 -2.76
N LYS A 178 -1.65 3.57 -1.85
CA LYS A 178 -1.68 2.09 -1.81
C LYS A 178 -3.14 1.65 -1.77
N GLY A 179 -3.55 0.80 -2.69
CA GLY A 179 -4.92 0.31 -2.76
C GLY A 179 -5.07 -0.87 -3.70
N CYS A 180 -6.32 -1.24 -3.95
CA CYS A 180 -6.65 -2.31 -4.88
C CYS A 180 -7.82 -1.85 -5.76
N ALA A 181 -7.72 -2.11 -7.06
CA ALA A 181 -8.83 -1.97 -8.00
C ALA A 181 -9.46 -3.34 -8.25
N TYR A 182 -10.79 -3.40 -8.26
CA TYR A 182 -11.59 -4.61 -8.39
C TYR A 182 -11.41 -5.59 -7.21
N ALA A 183 -11.45 -6.89 -7.48
CA ALA A 183 -11.34 -7.91 -6.45
C ALA A 183 -9.89 -8.02 -5.93
N LYS A 184 -9.74 -8.10 -4.62
CA LYS A 184 -8.45 -8.39 -4.00
C LYS A 184 -8.19 -9.89 -3.98
N ASP A 185 -7.04 -10.28 -4.51
CA ASP A 185 -6.60 -11.68 -4.50
C ASP A 185 -5.07 -11.80 -4.45
N ILE A 186 -4.59 -13.02 -4.27
CA ILE A 186 -3.18 -13.36 -4.43
C ILE A 186 -2.78 -13.25 -5.92
N THR A 187 -1.46 -13.26 -6.17
CA THR A 187 -0.91 -13.38 -7.52
C THR A 187 0.04 -14.55 -7.58
N CYS A 188 -0.23 -15.50 -8.45
CA CYS A 188 0.59 -16.67 -8.67
C CYS A 188 1.26 -16.60 -10.05
N ILE A 189 2.57 -16.77 -10.10
CA ILE A 189 3.36 -16.83 -11.34
C ILE A 189 4.11 -18.17 -11.33
N SER A 190 3.75 -19.08 -12.24
CA SER A 190 4.36 -20.40 -12.35
C SER A 190 5.10 -20.54 -13.67
N GLU A 191 6.35 -20.96 -13.58
CA GLU A 191 7.23 -21.31 -14.68
C GLU A 191 7.60 -22.81 -14.65
N GLY A 192 6.97 -23.58 -13.74
CA GLY A 192 7.18 -25.03 -13.60
C GLY A 192 8.37 -25.41 -12.73
N ASN A 193 8.80 -24.52 -11.84
CA ASN A 193 9.88 -24.82 -10.90
C ASN A 193 9.39 -25.69 -9.74
N ARG A 194 10.32 -26.40 -9.08
CA ARG A 194 10.02 -27.24 -7.90
C ARG A 194 9.93 -26.44 -6.60
N SER A 195 10.39 -25.19 -6.61
CA SER A 195 10.41 -24.32 -5.45
C SER A 195 9.66 -23.02 -5.75
N CYS A 196 9.01 -22.47 -4.73
CA CYS A 196 8.25 -21.24 -4.82
C CYS A 196 8.75 -20.21 -3.81
N ALA A 197 8.77 -18.93 -4.20
CA ALA A 197 8.95 -17.80 -3.31
C ALA A 197 7.61 -17.15 -2.98
N VAL A 198 7.32 -16.90 -1.70
CA VAL A 198 6.12 -16.19 -1.28
C VAL A 198 6.50 -14.82 -0.69
N PHE A 199 5.83 -13.77 -1.18
CA PHE A 199 6.02 -12.36 -0.78
C PHE A 199 4.74 -11.78 -0.17
N GLU A 200 4.87 -10.80 0.74
CA GLU A 200 3.70 -10.13 1.27
C GLU A 200 3.12 -9.14 0.25
N GLY A 201 3.96 -8.34 -0.41
CA GLY A 201 3.57 -7.34 -1.38
C GLY A 201 4.35 -7.42 -2.68
N PHE A 202 3.79 -6.83 -3.75
CA PHE A 202 4.46 -6.89 -5.06
C PHE A 202 5.74 -6.05 -5.13
N PHE A 203 5.90 -5.02 -4.30
CA PHE A 203 7.16 -4.28 -4.22
C PHE A 203 8.31 -5.16 -3.69
N ASP A 204 8.03 -6.09 -2.79
CA ASP A 204 9.03 -7.06 -2.31
C ASP A 204 9.42 -8.03 -3.41
N LEU A 205 8.45 -8.49 -4.21
CA LEU A 205 8.74 -9.27 -5.42
C LEU A 205 9.62 -8.49 -6.40
N LEU A 206 9.28 -7.22 -6.73
CA LEU A 206 10.08 -6.41 -7.65
C LEU A 206 11.49 -6.18 -7.11
N SER A 207 11.62 -5.95 -5.81
CA SER A 207 12.91 -5.81 -5.12
C SER A 207 13.72 -7.10 -5.17
N PHE A 208 13.08 -8.24 -5.00
CA PHE A 208 13.71 -9.55 -5.14
C PHE A 208 14.20 -9.79 -6.57
N LYS A 209 13.40 -9.42 -7.59
CA LYS A 209 13.83 -9.52 -9.00
C LYS A 209 14.98 -8.57 -9.33
N GLN A 210 15.02 -7.39 -8.71
CA GLN A 210 16.15 -6.46 -8.81
C GLN A 210 17.40 -7.08 -8.17
N TYR A 211 17.29 -7.56 -6.95
CA TYR A 211 18.37 -8.20 -6.21
C TYR A 211 18.94 -9.41 -6.95
N ALA A 212 18.07 -10.29 -7.45
CA ALA A 212 18.50 -11.47 -8.22
C ALA A 212 19.22 -11.10 -9.53
N ARG A 213 18.88 -9.98 -10.16
CA ARG A 213 19.58 -9.46 -11.35
C ARG A 213 20.97 -8.92 -11.01
N GLU A 214 21.12 -8.32 -9.84
CA GLU A 214 22.40 -7.76 -9.35
C GLU A 214 23.32 -8.84 -8.78
N HIS A 215 22.78 -10.04 -8.45
CA HIS A 215 23.50 -11.16 -7.88
C HIS A 215 23.44 -12.41 -8.76
N PRO A 216 24.04 -12.38 -9.97
CA PRO A 216 24.01 -13.51 -10.91
C PRO A 216 24.76 -14.76 -10.38
N GLU A 217 25.60 -14.59 -9.36
CA GLU A 217 26.27 -15.67 -8.64
C GLU A 217 25.30 -16.51 -7.78
N MET A 218 24.07 -16.07 -7.62
CA MET A 218 23.01 -16.78 -6.89
C MET A 218 21.92 -17.29 -7.85
N PRO A 219 22.21 -18.23 -8.77
CA PRO A 219 21.29 -18.63 -9.83
C PRO A 219 20.00 -19.28 -9.31
N ALA A 220 20.01 -19.80 -8.09
CA ALA A 220 18.82 -20.39 -7.45
C ALA A 220 17.70 -19.36 -7.23
N LEU A 221 18.04 -18.07 -7.08
CA LEU A 221 17.07 -16.99 -6.92
C LEU A 221 16.25 -16.73 -8.21
N GLY A 222 16.81 -17.07 -9.38
CA GLY A 222 16.14 -16.91 -10.67
C GLY A 222 15.17 -18.03 -11.02
N LYS A 223 15.22 -19.17 -10.31
CA LYS A 223 14.47 -20.40 -10.62
C LYS A 223 13.41 -20.70 -9.57
N LEU A 224 12.57 -19.71 -9.27
CA LEU A 224 11.49 -19.85 -8.31
C LEU A 224 10.17 -19.43 -8.95
N ASP A 225 9.15 -20.25 -8.81
CA ASP A 225 7.78 -19.81 -9.00
C ASP A 225 7.44 -18.80 -7.90
N VAL A 226 6.41 -17.99 -8.09
CA VAL A 226 6.13 -16.86 -7.20
C VAL A 226 4.68 -16.87 -6.75
N CYS A 227 4.47 -16.61 -5.46
CA CYS A 227 3.19 -16.24 -4.89
C CYS A 227 3.32 -14.88 -4.19
N VAL A 228 2.50 -13.90 -4.57
CA VAL A 228 2.38 -12.63 -3.83
C VAL A 228 1.03 -12.63 -3.11
N LEU A 229 1.06 -12.52 -1.79
CA LEU A 229 -0.16 -12.56 -0.96
C LEU A 229 -1.05 -11.33 -1.19
N ASN A 230 -0.43 -10.18 -1.55
CA ASN A 230 -1.09 -8.89 -1.68
C ASN A 230 -1.80 -8.40 -0.39
N SER A 231 -1.99 -9.29 0.57
CA SER A 231 -2.46 -9.02 1.94
C SER A 231 -2.33 -10.28 2.79
N THR A 232 -1.80 -10.14 4.00
CA THR A 232 -1.74 -11.24 4.98
C THR A 232 -3.12 -11.76 5.39
N ALA A 233 -4.17 -10.92 5.26
CA ALA A 233 -5.55 -11.30 5.60
C ALA A 233 -6.13 -12.40 4.70
N ILE A 234 -5.58 -12.61 3.51
CA ILE A 234 -6.05 -13.61 2.54
C ILE A 234 -5.01 -14.71 2.29
N VAL A 235 -4.06 -14.91 3.20
CA VAL A 235 -2.99 -15.91 3.09
C VAL A 235 -3.54 -17.33 2.84
N ASP A 236 -4.71 -17.65 3.37
CA ASP A 236 -5.35 -18.97 3.18
C ASP A 236 -5.62 -19.31 1.71
N ARG A 237 -5.76 -18.30 0.84
CA ARG A 237 -5.93 -18.51 -0.61
C ARG A 237 -4.67 -19.05 -1.30
N SER A 238 -3.50 -18.90 -0.70
CA SER A 238 -2.25 -19.40 -1.25
C SER A 238 -2.06 -20.92 -1.00
N LYS A 239 -2.87 -21.56 -0.17
CA LYS A 239 -2.73 -22.95 0.25
C LYS A 239 -2.57 -23.90 -0.93
N ASP A 240 -3.53 -23.92 -1.86
CA ASP A 240 -3.56 -24.86 -2.98
C ASP A 240 -2.39 -24.63 -3.97
N PHE A 241 -1.90 -23.41 -4.04
CA PHE A 241 -0.73 -23.11 -4.86
C PHE A 241 0.56 -23.55 -4.18
N LEU A 242 0.78 -23.14 -2.93
CA LEU A 242 2.03 -23.42 -2.19
C LEU A 242 2.22 -24.89 -1.86
N SER A 243 1.14 -25.65 -1.68
CA SER A 243 1.18 -27.10 -1.38
C SER A 243 1.66 -27.96 -2.55
N LYS A 244 1.87 -27.38 -3.74
CA LYS A 244 2.35 -28.12 -4.93
C LYS A 244 3.88 -28.21 -5.01
N TYR A 245 4.59 -27.44 -4.19
CA TYR A 245 6.04 -27.29 -4.26
C TYR A 245 6.74 -28.18 -3.23
N GLU A 246 7.94 -28.61 -3.59
CA GLU A 246 8.83 -29.33 -2.66
C GLU A 246 9.39 -28.38 -1.59
N LYS A 247 9.56 -27.10 -1.95
CA LYS A 247 10.13 -26.10 -1.07
C LYS A 247 9.50 -24.72 -1.26
N VAL A 248 9.15 -24.08 -0.17
CA VAL A 248 8.59 -22.73 -0.12
C VAL A 248 9.54 -21.78 0.62
N HIS A 249 9.96 -20.73 -0.04
CA HIS A 249 10.81 -19.67 0.49
C HIS A 249 9.94 -18.47 0.88
N ALA A 250 9.77 -18.19 2.16
CA ALA A 250 8.94 -17.11 2.65
C ALA A 250 9.75 -15.81 2.84
N PHE A 251 9.44 -14.80 2.03
CA PHE A 251 9.97 -13.44 2.08
C PHE A 251 8.86 -12.49 2.59
N LEU A 252 8.42 -12.69 3.83
CA LEU A 252 7.35 -11.92 4.45
C LEU A 252 7.92 -10.80 5.31
N ASP A 253 7.07 -9.85 5.69
CA ASP A 253 7.48 -8.74 6.55
C ASP A 253 7.86 -9.23 7.96
N ASN A 254 8.84 -8.58 8.57
CA ASN A 254 9.30 -8.89 9.94
C ASN A 254 8.41 -8.25 11.03
N ASP A 255 7.14 -7.98 10.72
CA ASP A 255 6.15 -7.46 11.65
C ASP A 255 5.19 -8.54 12.18
N ALA A 256 4.22 -8.16 13.00
CA ALA A 256 3.27 -9.12 13.58
C ALA A 256 2.34 -9.77 12.53
N PRO A 257 1.78 -9.05 11.54
CA PRO A 257 1.03 -9.61 10.41
C PRO A 257 1.84 -10.61 9.59
N GLY A 258 3.08 -10.28 9.22
CA GLY A 258 3.96 -11.15 8.42
C GLY A 258 4.33 -12.44 9.17
N ARG A 259 4.67 -12.34 10.46
CA ARG A 259 4.87 -13.52 11.32
C ARG A 259 3.60 -14.38 11.46
N GLY A 260 2.43 -13.73 11.56
CA GLY A 260 1.15 -14.43 11.58
C GLY A 260 0.87 -15.19 10.28
N ALA A 261 1.17 -14.57 9.14
CA ALA A 261 1.05 -15.20 7.83
C ALA A 261 1.99 -16.40 7.67
N LEU A 262 3.26 -16.27 8.11
CA LEU A 262 4.22 -17.38 8.13
C LEU A 262 3.71 -18.58 8.97
N GLY A 263 3.15 -18.29 10.16
CA GLY A 263 2.55 -19.31 11.01
C GLY A 263 1.38 -20.05 10.34
N LYS A 264 0.51 -19.31 9.64
CA LYS A 264 -0.60 -19.89 8.87
C LYS A 264 -0.09 -20.73 7.69
N ILE A 265 0.90 -20.25 6.93
CA ILE A 265 1.51 -21.02 5.84
C ILE A 265 2.04 -22.35 6.40
N ARG A 266 2.78 -22.31 7.49
CA ARG A 266 3.30 -23.53 8.14
C ARG A 266 2.19 -24.49 8.54
N SER A 267 1.06 -24.00 9.02
CA SER A 267 -0.05 -24.82 9.51
C SER A 267 -0.84 -25.55 8.40
N PHE A 268 -0.80 -25.06 7.16
CA PHE A 268 -1.54 -25.69 6.07
C PHE A 268 -0.66 -26.41 5.02
N LEU A 269 0.64 -26.20 5.05
CA LEU A 269 1.55 -26.92 4.16
C LEU A 269 1.63 -28.40 4.54
N PRO A 270 1.70 -29.32 3.57
CA PRO A 270 2.01 -30.72 3.80
C PRO A 270 3.33 -30.93 4.55
N GLU A 271 3.47 -32.02 5.31
CA GLU A 271 4.66 -32.29 6.13
C GLU A 271 5.93 -32.48 5.31
N ASP A 272 5.82 -32.91 4.07
CA ASP A 272 6.92 -33.12 3.12
C ASP A 272 7.38 -31.83 2.42
N VAL A 273 6.64 -30.72 2.58
CA VAL A 273 7.02 -29.41 2.02
C VAL A 273 7.96 -28.66 2.95
N ILE A 274 9.13 -28.32 2.47
CA ILE A 274 10.13 -27.56 3.24
C ILE A 274 9.78 -26.07 3.23
N LEU A 275 9.42 -25.50 4.37
CA LEU A 275 9.22 -24.06 4.53
C LEU A 275 10.48 -23.40 5.10
N VAL A 276 11.05 -22.46 4.34
CA VAL A 276 12.22 -21.65 4.74
C VAL A 276 11.79 -20.21 5.02
N ASN A 277 12.07 -19.71 6.22
CA ASN A 277 11.88 -18.30 6.55
C ASN A 277 13.10 -17.48 6.07
N GLU A 278 12.97 -16.87 4.89
CA GLU A 278 14.05 -16.08 4.29
C GLU A 278 14.19 -14.69 4.91
N SER A 279 13.13 -14.14 5.48
CA SER A 279 13.20 -12.83 6.18
C SER A 279 14.13 -12.89 7.39
N GLU A 280 14.06 -13.95 8.17
CA GLU A 280 14.96 -14.16 9.31
C GLU A 280 16.40 -14.44 8.85
N ARG A 281 16.58 -15.11 7.71
CA ARG A 281 17.89 -15.50 7.19
C ARG A 281 18.62 -14.36 6.46
N LEU A 282 17.91 -13.61 5.61
CA LEU A 282 18.53 -12.61 4.72
C LEU A 282 18.42 -11.17 5.22
N TYR A 283 17.29 -10.82 5.83
CA TYR A 283 17.04 -9.44 6.23
C TYR A 283 16.46 -9.28 7.65
N PRO A 284 17.07 -9.89 8.68
CA PRO A 284 16.53 -9.88 10.05
C PRO A 284 16.48 -8.48 10.69
N ARG A 285 17.18 -7.49 10.10
CA ARG A 285 17.24 -6.09 10.57
C ARG A 285 16.41 -5.12 9.71
N CYS A 286 15.68 -5.62 8.72
CA CYS A 286 14.79 -4.83 7.87
C CYS A 286 13.37 -5.35 8.03
N ASN A 287 12.38 -4.47 7.87
CA ASN A 287 10.99 -4.88 7.97
C ASN A 287 10.57 -5.72 6.76
N ASP A 288 10.90 -5.28 5.56
CA ASP A 288 10.54 -5.91 4.31
C ASP A 288 11.75 -6.07 3.37
N PHE A 289 11.56 -6.80 2.26
CA PHE A 289 12.63 -7.05 1.31
C PHE A 289 13.00 -5.77 0.53
N ASN A 290 12.08 -4.85 0.34
CA ASN A 290 12.40 -3.57 -0.31
C ASN A 290 13.29 -2.69 0.56
N GLU A 291 13.06 -2.64 1.88
CA GLU A 291 13.96 -1.96 2.81
C GLU A 291 15.38 -2.59 2.79
N PHE A 292 15.45 -3.91 2.72
CA PHE A 292 16.71 -4.62 2.57
C PHE A 292 17.45 -4.22 1.29
N LEU A 293 16.77 -4.25 0.14
CA LEU A 293 17.35 -3.84 -1.14
C LEU A 293 17.88 -2.39 -1.08
N GLN A 294 17.10 -1.46 -0.52
CA GLN A 294 17.50 -0.06 -0.42
C GLN A 294 18.74 0.14 0.46
N LYS A 295 18.91 -0.67 1.51
CA LYS A 295 20.09 -0.60 2.39
C LYS A 295 21.33 -1.25 1.79
N THR A 296 21.17 -2.32 1.01
CA THR A 296 22.29 -3.03 0.38
C THR A 296 22.74 -2.41 -0.94
N GLY A 297 21.82 -1.78 -1.69
CA GLY A 297 22.09 -1.07 -2.94
C GLY A 297 22.65 0.35 -2.78
N CYS A 298 22.77 0.87 -1.55
CA CYS A 298 23.50 2.11 -1.30
C CYS A 298 24.98 1.75 -1.18
N PRO A 299 25.90 2.22 -2.10
CA PRO A 299 27.31 2.02 -1.90
C PRO A 299 27.66 2.65 -0.55
N ALA A 300 28.23 1.85 0.33
CA ALA A 300 28.72 2.32 1.63
C ALA A 300 29.56 3.57 1.38
N ALA A 301 29.08 4.71 1.88
CA ALA A 301 29.90 5.92 1.96
C ALA A 301 31.20 5.50 2.65
N GLY A 302 32.31 5.64 1.94
CA GLY A 302 33.58 5.09 2.30
C GLY A 302 33.94 5.37 3.75
N HIS A 303 34.13 4.32 4.50
CA HIS A 303 35.03 4.37 5.64
C HIS A 303 36.44 4.29 5.03
N GLU A 304 36.99 5.45 4.74
CA GLU A 304 38.44 5.60 4.70
C GLU A 304 38.99 5.24 6.08
N ILE A 305 39.94 4.33 6.05
CA ILE A 305 40.78 3.86 7.15
C ILE A 305 41.63 5.02 7.71
#